data_c45badd09bb92d1a658caa71a49f1473
#
_entry.id   c45badd09bb92d1a658caa71a49f1473
#
_cell.length_a   1.000
_cell.length_b   1.000
_cell.length_c   1.000
_cell.angle_alpha   90.00
_cell.angle_beta   90.00
_cell.angle_gamma   90.00
#
_symmetry.space_group_name_H-M   'P 1'
#
loop_
_entity.id
_entity.type
_entity.pdbx_description
1 polymer ?
#
loop_
_entity_poly.entity_id
_entity_poly.type
_entity_poly.pdbx_seq_one_letter_code
_entity_poly.pdbx_strand_id
1 'polypeptide(L)' 'MMKPTTDRMLTRIKDVYLFIRNNGTVTTQDLVDEFGITPRTIQRDLNVLAFNDLVKSPSRGKWTTTSKKVRMTS' A
#
# COMPACT_ATOMS: atom_id res chain seq x y z
N MET A 1 15.24 -10.89 17.46
CA MET A 1 14.93 -9.46 17.55
C MET A 1 14.63 -8.89 16.19
N MET A 2 13.57 -8.17 16.06
CA MET A 2 13.17 -7.65 14.78
C MET A 2 13.96 -6.39 14.43
N LYS A 3 14.35 -6.27 13.17
CA LYS A 3 15.10 -5.09 12.74
C LYS A 3 14.16 -3.90 12.63
N PRO A 4 14.54 -2.73 13.17
CA PRO A 4 13.68 -1.55 13.10
C PRO A 4 13.28 -1.17 11.68
N THR A 5 14.19 -1.33 10.73
CA THR A 5 13.90 -1.02 9.33
C THR A 5 12.78 -1.89 8.78
N THR A 6 12.79 -3.18 9.14
CA THR A 6 11.75 -4.10 8.71
C THR A 6 10.40 -3.72 9.31
N ASP A 7 10.39 -3.36 10.60
CA ASP A 7 9.17 -2.92 11.25
C ASP A 7 8.57 -1.70 10.57
N ARG A 8 9.40 -0.72 10.25
CA ARG A 8 8.94 0.50 9.60
C ARG A 8 8.35 0.21 8.23
N MET A 9 9.00 -0.68 7.47
CA MET A 9 8.53 -1.04 6.15
C MET A 9 7.17 -1.72 6.22
N LEU A 10 7.00 -2.66 7.14
CA LEU A 10 5.73 -3.36 7.31
C LEU A 10 4.63 -2.41 7.75
N THR A 11 4.94 -1.50 8.67
CA THR A 11 3.98 -0.52 9.13
C THR A 11 3.54 0.39 7.99
N ARG A 12 4.49 0.85 7.19
CA ARG A 12 4.16 1.74 6.08
C ARG A 12 3.31 1.02 5.04
N ILE A 13 3.65 -0.21 4.69
CA ILE A 13 2.88 -0.97 3.72
C ILE A 13 1.44 -1.14 4.20
N LYS A 14 1.28 -1.44 5.47
CA LYS A 14 -0.04 -1.58 6.07
C LYS A 14 -0.80 -0.26 6.01
N ASP A 15 -0.14 0.84 6.32
CA ASP A 15 -0.76 2.16 6.27
C ASP A 15 -1.17 2.54 4.86
N VAL A 16 -0.34 2.22 3.87
CA VAL A 16 -0.68 2.45 2.47
C VAL A 16 -1.95 1.68 2.11
N TYR A 17 -2.01 0.42 2.49
CA TYR A 17 -3.19 -0.40 2.23
C TYR A 17 -4.46 0.21 2.86
N LEU A 18 -4.37 0.61 4.12
CA LEU A 18 -5.50 1.17 4.83
C LEU A 18 -5.95 2.50 4.22
N PHE A 19 -5.00 3.32 3.79
CA PHE A 19 -5.32 4.57 3.13
C PHE A 19 -6.11 4.33 1.84
N ILE A 20 -5.66 3.38 1.04
CA ILE A 20 -6.37 3.04 -0.20
C ILE A 20 -7.78 2.53 0.12
N ARG A 21 -7.87 1.64 1.10
CA ARG A 21 -9.14 1.06 1.48
C ARG A 21 -10.13 2.12 1.94
N ASN A 22 -9.66 3.07 2.74
CA ASN A 22 -10.51 4.11 3.29
C ASN A 22 -10.96 5.14 2.24
N ASN A 23 -10.15 5.33 1.21
CA ASN A 23 -10.44 6.32 0.17
C ASN A 23 -11.04 5.73 -1.10
N GLY A 24 -11.06 4.41 -1.20
CA GLY A 24 -11.61 3.73 -2.37
C GLY A 24 -10.57 3.58 -3.47
N THR A 25 -10.45 4.58 -4.33
CA THR A 25 -9.44 4.58 -5.39
C THR A 25 -8.54 5.81 -5.21
N VAL A 26 -7.25 5.58 -5.25
CA VAL A 26 -6.25 6.65 -5.09
C VAL A 26 -5.25 6.57 -6.22
N THR A 27 -4.52 7.67 -6.42
CA THR A 27 -3.43 7.69 -7.40
C THR A 27 -2.11 7.50 -6.70
N THR A 28 -1.08 7.14 -7.48
CA THR A 28 0.28 7.06 -6.95
C THR A 28 0.67 8.40 -6.32
N GLN A 29 0.29 9.51 -6.97
CA GLN A 29 0.61 10.83 -6.46
C GLN A 29 -0.07 11.10 -5.12
N ASP A 30 -1.32 10.65 -4.95
CA ASP A 30 -2.02 10.79 -3.68
C ASP A 30 -1.22 10.14 -2.56
N LEU A 31 -0.66 8.97 -2.82
CA LEU A 31 0.12 8.24 -1.83
C LEU A 31 1.45 8.94 -1.53
N VAL A 32 2.09 9.45 -2.57
CA VAL A 32 3.34 10.21 -2.39
C VAL A 32 3.08 11.43 -1.51
N ASP A 33 2.00 12.14 -1.77
CA ASP A 33 1.65 13.34 -1.00
C ASP A 33 1.28 13.01 0.43
N GLU A 34 0.53 11.92 0.62
CA GLU A 34 0.07 11.55 1.95
C GLU A 34 1.22 11.08 2.83
N PHE A 35 2.10 10.25 2.29
CA PHE A 35 3.15 9.63 3.08
C PHE A 35 4.49 10.36 3.02
N GLY A 36 4.62 11.33 2.14
CA GLY A 36 5.85 12.12 2.03
C GLY A 36 7.07 11.31 1.62
N ILE A 37 6.88 10.29 0.80
CA ILE A 37 7.97 9.44 0.32
C ILE A 37 7.99 9.45 -1.20
N THR A 38 9.09 8.96 -1.77
CA THR A 38 9.28 9.03 -3.22
C THR A 38 8.33 8.10 -3.96
N PRO A 39 7.97 8.44 -5.21
CA PRO A 39 7.14 7.57 -6.03
C PRO A 39 7.72 6.17 -6.18
N ARG A 40 9.03 6.06 -6.22
CA ARG A 40 9.69 4.76 -6.36
C ARG A 40 9.41 3.88 -5.16
N THR A 41 9.48 4.44 -3.97
CA THR A 41 9.22 3.69 -2.74
C THR A 41 7.75 3.30 -2.67
N ILE A 42 6.84 4.22 -3.01
CA ILE A 42 5.42 3.92 -3.05
C ILE A 42 5.15 2.79 -4.03
N GLN A 43 5.78 2.82 -5.21
CA GLN A 43 5.57 1.78 -6.21
C GLN A 43 6.02 0.42 -5.68
N ARG A 44 7.10 0.37 -4.93
CA ARG A 44 7.57 -0.87 -4.32
C ARG A 44 6.56 -1.40 -3.31
N ASP A 45 6.01 -0.51 -2.49
CA ASP A 45 5.00 -0.91 -1.52
C ASP A 45 3.74 -1.43 -2.22
N LEU A 46 3.34 -0.75 -3.29
CA LEU A 46 2.19 -1.18 -4.07
C LEU A 46 2.42 -2.54 -4.72
N ASN A 47 3.64 -2.77 -5.19
CA ASN A 47 3.99 -4.06 -5.78
C ASN A 47 3.85 -5.19 -4.76
N VAL A 48 4.26 -4.94 -3.51
CA VAL A 48 4.11 -5.94 -2.45
C VAL A 48 2.63 -6.22 -2.20
N LEU A 49 1.83 -5.17 -2.12
CA LEU A 49 0.40 -5.34 -1.89
C LEU A 49 -0.29 -6.03 -3.06
N ALA A 50 0.10 -5.69 -4.28
CA ALA A 50 -0.48 -6.31 -5.47
C ALA A 50 -0.07 -7.78 -5.59
N PHE A 51 1.15 -8.09 -5.22
CA PHE A 51 1.63 -9.47 -5.23
C PHE A 51 0.81 -10.35 -4.29
N ASN A 52 0.30 -9.76 -3.22
CA ASN A 52 -0.53 -10.47 -2.25
C ASN A 52 -2.03 -10.32 -2.55
N ASP A 53 -2.38 -9.81 -3.71
CA ASP A 53 -3.76 -9.63 -4.15
C ASP A 53 -4.57 -8.71 -3.24
N LEU A 54 -3.92 -7.78 -2.58
CA LEU A 54 -4.60 -6.85 -1.68
C LEU A 54 -5.02 -5.57 -2.36
N VAL A 55 -4.29 -5.18 -3.41
CA VAL A 55 -4.65 -4.01 -4.22
C VAL A 55 -4.54 -4.38 -5.70
N LYS A 56 -5.20 -3.58 -6.52
CA LYS A 56 -5.13 -3.72 -7.97
C LYS A 56 -5.15 -2.34 -8.59
N SER A 57 -4.72 -2.25 -9.84
CA SER A 57 -4.71 -1.01 -10.58
C SER A 57 -5.81 -1.05 -11.64
N PRO A 58 -6.95 -0.40 -11.39
CA PRO A 58 -8.04 -0.39 -12.38
C PRO A 58 -7.69 0.44 -13.60
N SER A 59 -6.78 1.39 -13.45
CA SER A 59 -6.28 2.23 -14.53
C SER A 59 -4.85 2.59 -14.23
N ARG A 60 -4.13 3.05 -15.26
CA ARG A 60 -2.75 3.44 -15.08
C ARG A 60 -2.65 4.51 -13.98
N GLY A 61 -1.78 4.27 -13.02
CA GLY A 61 -1.52 5.22 -11.94
C GLY A 61 -2.59 5.26 -10.86
N LYS A 62 -3.63 4.45 -10.94
CA LYS A 62 -4.68 4.40 -9.94
C LYS A 62 -4.66 3.07 -9.23
N TRP A 63 -5.04 3.09 -7.96
CA TRP A 63 -4.99 1.90 -7.12
C TRP A 63 -6.23 1.80 -6.24
N THR A 64 -6.72 0.60 -6.09
CA THR A 64 -7.86 0.32 -5.23
C THR A 64 -7.64 -1.03 -4.56
N THR A 65 -8.36 -1.27 -3.46
CA THR A 65 -8.26 -2.56 -2.80
C THR A 65 -9.10 -3.59 -3.54
N THR A 66 -8.72 -4.85 -3.38
CA THR A 66 -9.49 -5.96 -3.94
C THR A 66 -10.57 -6.37 -2.95
N SER A 67 -11.41 -7.29 -3.36
CA SER A 67 -12.43 -7.83 -2.46
C SER A 67 -11.86 -8.87 -1.49
N LYS A 68 -10.59 -9.21 -1.62
CA LYS A 68 -9.97 -10.19 -0.76
C LYS A 68 -9.91 -9.67 0.68
N LYS A 69 -10.34 -10.49 1.62
CA LYS A 69 -10.26 -10.12 3.02
C LYS A 69 -8.86 -10.32 3.54
N VAL A 70 -8.37 -9.31 4.26
CA VAL A 70 -7.06 -9.37 4.87
C VAL A 70 -7.22 -9.84 6.30
N ARG A 71 -6.51 -10.89 6.65
CA ARG A 71 -6.46 -11.33 8.04
C ARG A 71 -5.30 -10.61 8.70
N MET A 72 -5.63 -9.59 9.45
CA MET A 72 -4.62 -8.77 10.12
C MET A 72 -4.08 -9.44 11.37
N THR A 73 -4.85 -10.34 11.92
CA THR A 73 -4.40 -11.14 13.05
C THR A 73 -4.03 -12.50 12.52
N SER A 74 -2.88 -12.85 12.71
CA SER A 74 -2.49 -14.19 12.26
C SER A 74 -2.37 -15.11 13.41
#